data_225ef39e54c2027afb8d7fa45e407910
#
_entry.id   225ef39e54c2027afb8d7fa45e407910
#
_cell.length_a   1.000
_cell.length_b   1.000
_cell.length_c   1.000
_cell.angle_alpha   90.00
_cell.angle_beta   90.00
_cell.angle_gamma   90.00
#
_symmetry.space_group_name_H-M   'P 1'
#
loop_
_entity.id
_entity.type
_entity.pdbx_description
1 polymer ?
#
loop_
_entity_poly.entity_id
_entity_poly.type
_entity_poly.pdbx_seq_one_letter_code
_entity_poly.pdbx_strand_id
1 'polypeptide(L)'
;VHKRFKPKKHFFKYKVFSLLIDLSEIQQLEKELTLFSYNKFNILSFYDVDHGPRDGSSLINWVKENMIKNNISIEGISIKLLCYPRIWGYVFNPLSVFFIYDKDSNLISILYEVKNTFGEQHTYIFKLQKTDKLIQHKCKKKFHVSPFIEMDCTYFFKITKPGEKISVYIDQYDNENKLLVALQEGVKLNLNNKNLLKSYLFHPLMSFKIIFAIHFEAFRLWAKGTKFIKKKFKIRNNISIEN
;
A
#
# COMPACT_ATOMS: atom_id res chain seq x y z
N VAL A 1 3.25 4.84 -11.51
CA VAL A 1 4.00 6.03 -11.96
C VAL A 1 4.62 6.69 -10.77
N HIS A 2 5.86 7.11 -10.91
CA HIS A 2 6.56 7.89 -9.89
C HIS A 2 7.28 9.05 -10.56
N LYS A 3 6.99 10.28 -10.13
CA LYS A 3 7.56 11.49 -10.70
C LYS A 3 8.09 12.39 -9.59
N ARG A 4 9.38 12.63 -9.60
CA ARG A 4 10.06 13.54 -8.69
C ARG A 4 10.33 14.87 -9.41
N PHE A 5 10.12 15.97 -8.71
CA PHE A 5 10.35 17.32 -9.21
C PHE A 5 11.62 17.94 -8.61
N LYS A 6 11.86 17.71 -7.30
CA LYS A 6 13.00 18.24 -6.55
C LYS A 6 13.69 17.15 -5.72
N PRO A 7 14.96 17.29 -5.39
CA PRO A 7 15.92 18.28 -5.89
C PRO A 7 16.32 18.06 -7.35
N LYS A 8 16.17 16.86 -7.88
CA LYS A 8 16.46 16.49 -9.27
C LYS A 8 15.21 15.89 -9.92
N LYS A 9 14.89 16.33 -11.14
CA LYS A 9 13.80 15.74 -11.91
C LYS A 9 14.08 14.28 -12.23
N HIS A 10 13.12 13.41 -11.92
CA HIS A 10 13.24 11.98 -12.14
C HIS A 10 11.85 11.36 -12.36
N PHE A 11 11.76 10.46 -13.35
CA PHE A 11 10.48 9.83 -13.73
C PHE A 11 10.70 8.36 -14.07
N PHE A 12 9.78 7.52 -13.59
CA PHE A 12 9.66 6.14 -14.02
C PHE A 12 8.22 5.63 -13.93
N LYS A 13 7.93 4.62 -14.72
CA LYS A 13 6.63 3.95 -14.77
C LYS A 13 6.84 2.46 -14.96
N TYR A 14 6.19 1.67 -14.11
CA TYR A 14 6.18 0.22 -14.22
C TYR A 14 4.75 -0.30 -14.30
N LYS A 15 4.55 -1.38 -15.06
CA LYS A 15 3.31 -2.14 -15.07
C LYS A 15 3.36 -3.18 -13.96
N VAL A 16 2.30 -3.26 -13.18
CA VAL A 16 2.13 -4.17 -12.05
C VAL A 16 0.70 -4.67 -12.02
N PHE A 17 0.42 -5.72 -11.27
CA PHE A 17 -0.94 -6.07 -10.88
C PHE A 17 -1.05 -6.13 -9.36
N SER A 18 -2.24 -5.89 -8.85
CA SER A 18 -2.56 -5.94 -7.42
C SER A 18 -3.75 -6.84 -7.22
N LEU A 19 -3.84 -7.44 -6.05
CA LEU A 19 -5.05 -8.09 -5.58
C LEU A 19 -5.85 -7.09 -4.74
N LEU A 20 -7.16 -7.13 -4.87
CA LEU A 20 -8.11 -6.52 -3.93
C LEU A 20 -8.88 -7.66 -3.29
N ILE A 21 -8.53 -7.96 -2.05
CA ILE A 21 -9.04 -9.14 -1.32
C ILE A 21 -9.94 -8.67 -0.19
N ASP A 22 -11.14 -9.22 -0.08
CA ASP A 22 -11.91 -9.18 1.16
C ASP A 22 -11.28 -10.18 2.14
N LEU A 23 -10.82 -9.70 3.30
CA LEU A 23 -10.12 -10.56 4.26
C LEU A 23 -11.01 -11.64 4.86
N SER A 24 -12.34 -11.45 4.84
CA SER A 24 -13.29 -12.48 5.32
C SER A 24 -13.45 -13.63 4.33
N GLU A 25 -13.16 -13.39 3.04
CA GLU A 25 -13.35 -14.37 1.96
C GLU A 25 -12.04 -15.09 1.57
N ILE A 26 -10.91 -14.75 2.21
CA ILE A 26 -9.59 -15.22 1.75
C ILE A 26 -9.44 -16.75 1.78
N GLN A 27 -10.05 -17.43 2.77
CA GLN A 27 -10.04 -18.89 2.86
C GLN A 27 -10.89 -19.55 1.75
N GLN A 28 -11.97 -18.88 1.33
CA GLN A 28 -12.80 -19.31 0.21
C GLN A 28 -12.02 -19.16 -1.11
N LEU A 29 -11.34 -18.03 -1.30
CA LEU A 29 -10.48 -17.79 -2.46
C LEU A 29 -9.37 -18.86 -2.59
N GLU A 30 -8.76 -19.29 -1.48
CA GLU A 30 -7.77 -20.38 -1.51
C GLU A 30 -8.36 -21.69 -2.05
N LYS A 31 -9.61 -22.03 -1.74
CA LYS A 31 -10.27 -23.24 -2.23
C LYS A 31 -10.63 -23.15 -3.72
N GLU A 32 -10.96 -21.97 -4.20
CA GLU A 32 -11.42 -21.74 -5.58
C GLU A 32 -10.28 -21.52 -6.58
N LEU A 33 -9.12 -21.04 -6.10
CA LEU A 33 -8.03 -20.57 -6.94
C LEU A 33 -6.82 -21.49 -6.85
N THR A 34 -6.54 -22.24 -7.89
CA THR A 34 -5.44 -23.23 -7.94
C THR A 34 -4.05 -22.61 -7.88
N LEU A 35 -3.90 -21.36 -8.37
CA LEU A 35 -2.62 -20.63 -8.39
C LEU A 35 -2.40 -19.76 -7.17
N PHE A 36 -3.34 -19.72 -6.23
CA PHE A 36 -3.32 -18.85 -5.06
C PHE A 36 -3.42 -19.67 -3.77
N SER A 37 -2.68 -19.27 -2.75
CA SER A 37 -2.78 -19.85 -1.40
C SER A 37 -2.70 -18.78 -0.32
N TYR A 38 -3.34 -19.05 0.81
CA TYR A 38 -3.33 -18.23 2.01
C TYR A 38 -2.41 -18.83 3.08
N ASN A 39 -1.43 -18.04 3.54
CA ASN A 39 -0.40 -18.45 4.52
C ASN A 39 0.35 -19.76 4.13
N LYS A 40 0.35 -20.10 2.85
CA LYS A 40 1.05 -21.25 2.29
C LYS A 40 1.77 -20.86 1.00
N PHE A 41 2.82 -21.60 0.66
CA PHE A 41 3.56 -21.40 -0.59
C PHE A 41 2.70 -21.80 -1.80
N ASN A 42 2.72 -20.92 -2.82
CA ASN A 42 2.17 -21.19 -4.16
C ASN A 42 2.85 -20.23 -5.15
N ILE A 43 2.50 -20.33 -6.45
CA ILE A 43 2.93 -19.37 -7.48
C ILE A 43 2.54 -17.94 -7.05
N LEU A 44 1.30 -17.77 -6.63
CA LEU A 44 0.79 -16.54 -5.98
C LEU A 44 0.33 -16.88 -4.57
N SER A 45 0.65 -16.06 -3.61
CA SER A 45 0.20 -16.27 -2.24
C SER A 45 0.02 -14.95 -1.48
N PHE A 46 -0.80 -15.02 -0.46
CA PHE A 46 -0.99 -13.95 0.52
C PHE A 46 -0.62 -14.48 1.90
N TYR A 47 0.11 -13.68 2.66
CA TYR A 47 0.51 -14.01 4.01
C TYR A 47 0.18 -12.87 4.97
N ASP A 48 -0.44 -13.18 6.10
CA ASP A 48 -0.73 -12.20 7.15
C ASP A 48 0.54 -11.50 7.66
N VAL A 49 1.65 -12.24 7.74
CA VAL A 49 2.95 -11.71 8.19
C VAL A 49 3.51 -10.60 7.28
N ASP A 50 2.96 -10.40 6.09
CA ASP A 50 3.37 -9.33 5.20
C ASP A 50 2.69 -8.00 5.51
N HIS A 51 1.70 -7.97 6.39
CA HIS A 51 0.85 -6.80 6.67
C HIS A 51 0.62 -6.59 8.17
N GLY A 52 0.10 -5.42 8.53
CA GLY A 52 -0.31 -5.11 9.89
C GLY A 52 0.83 -5.25 10.91
N PRO A 53 0.66 -6.06 11.98
CA PRO A 53 1.66 -6.24 13.02
C PRO A 53 2.88 -7.03 12.56
N ARG A 54 2.76 -7.80 11.47
CA ARG A 54 3.81 -8.63 10.86
C ARG A 54 4.31 -9.77 11.72
N ASP A 55 3.52 -10.22 12.68
CA ASP A 55 3.80 -11.35 13.56
C ASP A 55 3.01 -12.62 13.20
N GLY A 56 2.20 -12.54 12.12
CA GLY A 56 1.34 -13.63 11.66
C GLY A 56 -0.01 -13.70 12.38
N SER A 57 -0.30 -12.76 13.28
CA SER A 57 -1.63 -12.65 13.89
C SER A 57 -2.69 -12.21 12.88
N SER A 58 -3.96 -12.43 13.24
CA SER A 58 -5.10 -12.10 12.39
C SER A 58 -5.14 -10.62 12.01
N LEU A 59 -5.07 -10.34 10.71
CA LEU A 59 -5.20 -8.97 10.19
C LEU A 59 -6.58 -8.37 10.47
N ILE A 60 -7.63 -9.18 10.46
CA ILE A 60 -8.98 -8.73 10.78
C ILE A 60 -9.02 -8.22 12.24
N ASN A 61 -8.46 -8.96 13.17
CA ASN A 61 -8.43 -8.57 14.58
C ASN A 61 -7.56 -7.31 14.78
N TRP A 62 -6.39 -7.26 14.14
CA TRP A 62 -5.53 -6.09 14.19
C TRP A 62 -6.21 -4.82 13.67
N VAL A 63 -6.96 -4.91 12.55
CA VAL A 63 -7.75 -3.77 12.05
C VAL A 63 -8.83 -3.40 13.04
N LYS A 64 -9.62 -4.38 13.57
CA LYS A 64 -10.68 -4.13 14.55
C LYS A 64 -10.16 -3.41 15.80
N GLU A 65 -9.04 -3.87 16.36
CA GLU A 65 -8.41 -3.22 17.52
C GLU A 65 -8.04 -1.75 17.22
N ASN A 66 -7.48 -1.49 16.03
CA ASN A 66 -7.15 -0.14 15.62
C ASN A 66 -8.39 0.73 15.39
N MET A 67 -9.50 0.16 14.90
CA MET A 67 -10.77 0.88 14.77
C MET A 67 -11.33 1.25 16.14
N ILE A 68 -11.34 0.30 17.10
CA ILE A 68 -11.79 0.56 18.48
C ILE A 68 -10.96 1.67 19.12
N LYS A 69 -9.64 1.61 19.04
CA LYS A 69 -8.71 2.64 19.57
C LYS A 69 -8.98 4.03 19.00
N ASN A 70 -9.66 4.11 17.84
CA ASN A 70 -9.99 5.34 17.13
C ASN A 70 -11.48 5.72 17.24
N ASN A 71 -12.22 5.10 18.15
CA ASN A 71 -13.66 5.34 18.33
C ASN A 71 -14.46 5.13 17.03
N ILE A 72 -14.08 4.12 16.23
CA ILE A 72 -14.80 3.68 15.04
C ILE A 72 -15.52 2.37 15.37
N SER A 73 -16.83 2.32 15.11
CA SER A 73 -17.62 1.11 15.32
C SER A 73 -17.08 -0.05 14.48
N ILE A 74 -17.02 -1.23 15.08
CA ILE A 74 -16.59 -2.47 14.43
C ILE A 74 -17.75 -3.43 14.13
N GLU A 75 -19.00 -3.01 14.37
CA GLU A 75 -20.17 -3.85 14.14
C GLU A 75 -20.36 -4.09 12.63
N GLY A 76 -20.31 -5.36 12.22
CA GLY A 76 -20.54 -5.76 10.83
C GLY A 76 -19.53 -5.19 9.83
N ILE A 77 -18.31 -4.81 10.23
CA ILE A 77 -17.33 -4.27 9.29
C ILE A 77 -16.82 -5.33 8.31
N SER A 78 -16.60 -4.88 7.06
CA SER A 78 -15.88 -5.59 6.01
C SER A 78 -14.57 -4.90 5.71
N ILE A 79 -13.52 -5.66 5.45
CA ILE A 79 -12.15 -5.16 5.25
C ILE A 79 -11.64 -5.64 3.91
N LYS A 80 -11.43 -4.72 2.97
CA LYS A 80 -10.79 -5.03 1.69
C LYS A 80 -9.38 -4.50 1.66
N LEU A 81 -8.44 -5.35 1.27
CA LEU A 81 -7.02 -5.03 1.19
C LEU A 81 -6.55 -5.01 -0.26
N LEU A 82 -6.03 -3.86 -0.70
CA LEU A 82 -5.31 -3.70 -1.95
C LEU A 82 -3.82 -3.89 -1.69
N CYS A 83 -3.23 -4.94 -2.26
CA CYS A 83 -1.82 -5.26 -2.07
C CYS A 83 -1.24 -6.04 -3.27
N TYR A 84 0.07 -6.23 -3.31
CA TYR A 84 0.70 -7.17 -4.23
C TYR A 84 0.73 -8.57 -3.60
N PRO A 85 0.50 -9.64 -4.38
CA PRO A 85 0.72 -11.01 -3.90
C PRO A 85 2.22 -11.32 -3.78
N ARG A 86 2.58 -12.30 -2.95
CA ARG A 86 3.85 -12.99 -3.12
C ARG A 86 3.85 -13.72 -4.46
N ILE A 87 4.97 -13.65 -5.14
CA ILE A 87 5.24 -14.45 -6.35
C ILE A 87 6.44 -15.33 -6.01
N TRP A 88 6.25 -16.67 -6.07
CA TRP A 88 7.26 -17.63 -5.66
C TRP A 88 7.80 -17.36 -4.24
N GLY A 89 6.90 -17.07 -3.32
CA GLY A 89 7.22 -16.84 -1.91
C GLY A 89 7.81 -15.46 -1.57
N TYR A 90 8.06 -14.59 -2.56
CA TYR A 90 8.62 -13.25 -2.33
C TYR A 90 7.65 -12.13 -2.67
N VAL A 91 7.59 -11.11 -1.82
CA VAL A 91 6.85 -9.86 -2.06
C VAL A 91 7.58 -8.66 -1.50
N PHE A 92 7.42 -7.54 -2.16
CA PHE A 92 7.66 -6.21 -1.61
C PHE A 92 6.45 -5.32 -1.93
N ASN A 93 5.72 -4.92 -0.90
CA ASN A 93 4.57 -4.00 -0.97
C ASN A 93 5.02 -2.61 -0.54
N PRO A 94 5.37 -1.68 -1.45
CA PRO A 94 5.72 -0.30 -1.07
C PRO A 94 4.55 0.42 -0.42
N LEU A 95 3.34 0.08 -0.86
CA LEU A 95 2.08 0.60 -0.36
C LEU A 95 1.02 -0.49 -0.41
N SER A 96 0.33 -0.69 0.71
CA SER A 96 -0.92 -1.46 0.79
C SER A 96 -2.01 -0.55 1.31
N VAL A 97 -3.25 -0.78 0.91
CA VAL A 97 -4.38 0.07 1.33
C VAL A 97 -5.51 -0.80 1.84
N PHE A 98 -5.89 -0.60 3.09
CA PHE A 98 -7.07 -1.22 3.68
C PHE A 98 -8.25 -0.27 3.53
N PHE A 99 -9.35 -0.78 3.01
CA PHE A 99 -10.64 -0.11 2.91
C PHE A 99 -11.59 -0.74 3.90
N ILE A 100 -12.05 0.03 4.87
CA ILE A 100 -12.92 -0.45 5.95
C ILE A 100 -14.34 0.04 5.68
N TYR A 101 -15.26 -0.90 5.55
CA TYR A 101 -16.68 -0.62 5.30
C TYR A 101 -17.49 -0.97 6.54
N ASP A 102 -18.57 -0.22 6.79
CA ASP A 102 -19.57 -0.55 7.80
C ASP A 102 -20.55 -1.63 7.28
N LYS A 103 -21.51 -2.03 8.12
CA LYS A 103 -22.55 -3.00 7.79
C LYS A 103 -23.44 -2.56 6.61
N ASP A 104 -23.56 -1.26 6.36
CA ASP A 104 -24.34 -0.68 5.27
C ASP A 104 -23.48 -0.47 4.00
N SER A 105 -22.28 -1.07 3.95
CA SER A 105 -21.31 -0.95 2.85
C SER A 105 -20.81 0.48 2.59
N ASN A 106 -20.89 1.38 3.58
CA ASN A 106 -20.26 2.68 3.49
C ASN A 106 -18.78 2.56 3.86
N LEU A 107 -17.92 3.19 3.09
CA LEU A 107 -16.50 3.27 3.41
C LEU A 107 -16.31 4.27 4.57
N ILE A 108 -15.84 3.77 5.72
CA ILE A 108 -15.75 4.53 6.98
C ILE A 108 -14.31 4.85 7.41
N SER A 109 -13.33 4.11 6.90
CA SER A 109 -11.93 4.36 7.20
C SER A 109 -11.03 3.83 6.09
N ILE A 110 -9.86 4.45 5.93
CA ILE A 110 -8.78 3.97 5.05
C ILE A 110 -7.49 3.93 5.85
N LEU A 111 -6.74 2.81 5.70
CA LEU A 111 -5.41 2.65 6.24
C LEU A 111 -4.41 2.57 5.09
N TYR A 112 -3.42 3.48 5.08
CA TYR A 112 -2.30 3.42 4.13
C TYR A 112 -1.09 2.82 4.85
N GLU A 113 -0.76 1.59 4.49
CA GLU A 113 0.40 0.87 5.00
C GLU A 113 1.58 1.09 4.05
N VAL A 114 2.58 1.83 4.50
CA VAL A 114 3.75 2.22 3.71
C VAL A 114 4.98 1.47 4.21
N LYS A 115 5.74 0.87 3.29
CA LYS A 115 6.99 0.14 3.59
C LYS A 115 8.18 0.79 2.92
N ASN A 116 9.31 0.74 3.60
CA ASN A 116 10.62 1.08 3.01
C ASN A 116 11.43 -0.19 2.70
N THR A 117 12.53 -0.02 1.98
CA THR A 117 13.45 -1.14 1.66
C THR A 117 14.37 -1.53 2.82
N PHE A 118 14.25 -0.89 3.97
CA PHE A 118 15.00 -1.20 5.20
C PHE A 118 14.25 -2.17 6.13
N GLY A 119 13.13 -2.75 5.66
CA GLY A 119 12.32 -3.70 6.42
C GLY A 119 11.36 -3.06 7.44
N GLU A 120 11.16 -1.75 7.37
CA GLU A 120 10.25 -1.03 8.27
C GLU A 120 8.93 -0.69 7.58
N GLN A 121 7.91 -0.45 8.41
CA GLN A 121 6.55 -0.17 7.99
C GLN A 121 5.92 0.90 8.89
N HIS A 122 5.01 1.70 8.31
CA HIS A 122 4.18 2.64 9.03
C HIS A 122 2.78 2.68 8.43
N THR A 123 1.76 2.66 9.29
CA THR A 123 0.36 2.72 8.87
C THR A 123 -0.26 4.05 9.27
N TYR A 124 -0.76 4.79 8.28
CA TYR A 124 -1.55 6.02 8.47
C TYR A 124 -3.02 5.64 8.44
N ILE A 125 -3.77 5.97 9.51
CA ILE A 125 -5.19 5.68 9.65
C ILE A 125 -5.98 6.98 9.49
N PHE A 126 -6.95 6.97 8.58
CA PHE A 126 -7.87 8.08 8.35
C PHE A 126 -9.31 7.62 8.53
N LYS A 127 -10.06 8.36 9.35
CA LYS A 127 -11.51 8.21 9.49
C LYS A 127 -12.21 9.03 8.40
N LEU A 128 -13.22 8.45 7.77
CA LEU A 128 -14.02 9.12 6.76
C LEU A 128 -15.34 9.61 7.34
N GLN A 129 -15.79 10.77 6.87
CA GLN A 129 -17.16 11.21 7.09
C GLN A 129 -18.08 10.63 6.01
N LYS A 130 -19.33 10.30 6.36
CA LYS A 130 -20.30 9.69 5.42
C LYS A 130 -20.54 10.51 4.15
N THR A 131 -20.25 11.80 4.18
CA THR A 131 -20.48 12.76 3.09
C THR A 131 -19.32 12.90 2.11
N ASP A 132 -18.19 12.21 2.34
CA ASP A 132 -17.00 12.37 1.50
C ASP A 132 -17.24 11.83 0.09
N LYS A 133 -17.49 12.74 -0.85
CA LYS A 133 -17.60 12.43 -2.29
C LYS A 133 -16.23 12.18 -2.91
N LEU A 134 -15.21 12.91 -2.48
CA LEU A 134 -13.83 12.81 -2.92
C LEU A 134 -12.96 12.48 -1.71
N ILE A 135 -12.31 11.32 -1.76
CA ILE A 135 -11.48 10.86 -0.66
C ILE A 135 -10.11 11.52 -0.79
N GLN A 136 -9.88 12.51 0.04
CA GLN A 136 -8.60 13.21 0.13
C GLN A 136 -8.16 13.28 1.59
N HIS A 137 -6.90 12.95 1.82
CA HIS A 137 -6.32 12.99 3.15
C HIS A 137 -5.01 13.78 3.12
N LYS A 138 -4.73 14.49 4.21
CA LYS A 138 -3.49 15.25 4.41
C LYS A 138 -2.88 14.84 5.74
N CYS A 139 -1.59 14.55 5.75
CA CYS A 139 -0.85 14.32 6.99
C CYS A 139 0.61 14.71 6.88
N LYS A 140 1.25 14.96 8.02
CA LYS A 140 2.71 15.09 8.08
C LYS A 140 3.37 13.73 7.83
N LYS A 141 4.48 13.74 7.12
CA LYS A 141 5.30 12.54 6.92
C LYS A 141 5.90 12.10 8.25
N LYS A 142 5.52 10.91 8.70
CA LYS A 142 6.02 10.30 9.96
C LYS A 142 6.98 9.15 9.72
N PHE A 143 7.22 8.79 8.45
CA PHE A 143 7.97 7.61 8.07
C PHE A 143 9.05 7.89 7.02
N HIS A 144 10.28 7.39 7.27
CA HIS A 144 11.40 7.53 6.35
C HIS A 144 11.34 6.48 5.23
N VAL A 145 10.81 6.85 4.08
CA VAL A 145 10.63 5.95 2.93
C VAL A 145 11.84 5.95 2.01
N SER A 146 12.46 7.10 1.80
CA SER A 146 13.55 7.27 0.82
C SER A 146 14.69 8.10 1.41
N PRO A 147 15.96 7.70 1.15
CA PRO A 147 17.11 8.45 1.64
C PRO A 147 17.39 9.74 0.87
N PHE A 148 16.50 10.15 -0.03
CA PHE A 148 16.66 11.34 -0.86
C PHE A 148 15.60 12.42 -0.60
N ILE A 149 14.78 12.25 0.46
CA ILE A 149 13.74 13.21 0.83
C ILE A 149 13.69 13.35 2.36
N GLU A 150 13.73 14.60 2.81
CA GLU A 150 13.66 14.97 4.24
C GLU A 150 12.35 14.49 4.90
N MET A 151 12.35 14.53 6.24
CA MET A 151 11.18 14.14 7.01
C MET A 151 10.16 15.27 7.14
N ASP A 152 10.59 16.55 7.08
CA ASP A 152 9.70 17.70 7.15
C ASP A 152 8.95 17.88 5.82
N CYS A 153 7.97 17.04 5.64
CA CYS A 153 7.15 16.96 4.44
C CYS A 153 5.70 16.65 4.81
N THR A 154 4.81 17.00 3.89
CA THR A 154 3.38 16.70 3.97
C THR A 154 2.98 15.76 2.83
N TYR A 155 2.21 14.73 3.15
CA TYR A 155 1.55 13.88 2.18
C TYR A 155 0.11 14.34 1.93
N PHE A 156 -0.29 14.31 0.66
CA PHE A 156 -1.67 14.44 0.23
C PHE A 156 -2.04 13.16 -0.51
N PHE A 157 -2.92 12.38 0.07
CA PHE A 157 -3.49 11.19 -0.54
C PHE A 157 -4.78 11.56 -1.25
N LYS A 158 -4.96 11.06 -2.48
CA LYS A 158 -6.24 11.08 -3.19
C LYS A 158 -6.51 9.67 -3.66
N ILE A 159 -7.68 9.14 -3.30
CA ILE A 159 -8.02 7.76 -3.63
C ILE A 159 -9.46 7.65 -4.09
N THR A 160 -9.70 6.82 -5.09
CA THR A 160 -11.06 6.43 -5.48
C THR A 160 -11.51 5.21 -4.68
N LYS A 161 -12.79 5.11 -4.39
CA LYS A 161 -13.37 3.86 -3.86
C LYS A 161 -13.09 2.72 -4.85
N PRO A 162 -12.80 1.50 -4.36
CA PRO A 162 -12.71 0.33 -5.22
C PRO A 162 -13.97 0.13 -6.07
N GLY A 163 -13.80 0.05 -7.38
CA GLY A 163 -14.86 -0.14 -8.37
C GLY A 163 -14.25 -0.71 -9.66
N GLU A 164 -14.80 -0.40 -10.82
CA GLU A 164 -14.26 -0.80 -12.12
C GLU A 164 -12.85 -0.23 -12.37
N LYS A 165 -12.57 0.90 -11.77
CA LYS A 165 -11.23 1.52 -11.76
C LYS A 165 -10.86 1.89 -10.33
N ILE A 166 -9.58 1.80 -10.02
CA ILE A 166 -9.02 2.30 -8.77
C ILE A 166 -7.82 3.20 -9.07
N SER A 167 -7.71 4.29 -8.32
CA SER A 167 -6.57 5.20 -8.39
C SER A 167 -6.13 5.55 -6.97
N VAL A 168 -4.85 5.39 -6.70
CA VAL A 168 -4.20 5.82 -5.47
C VAL A 168 -3.13 6.83 -5.86
N TYR A 169 -3.34 8.07 -5.50
CA TYR A 169 -2.48 9.19 -5.82
C TYR A 169 -1.89 9.77 -4.54
N ILE A 170 -0.59 9.96 -4.50
CA ILE A 170 0.14 10.50 -3.36
C ILE A 170 1.01 11.65 -3.86
N ASP A 171 0.69 12.86 -3.39
CA ASP A 171 1.56 14.02 -3.53
C ASP A 171 2.40 14.20 -2.27
N GLN A 172 3.66 14.53 -2.43
CA GLN A 172 4.54 14.91 -1.33
C GLN A 172 5.05 16.33 -1.54
N TYR A 173 4.90 17.14 -0.52
CA TYR A 173 5.37 18.52 -0.49
C TYR A 173 6.38 18.73 0.65
N ASP A 174 7.41 19.56 0.44
CA ASP A 174 8.00 20.37 1.49
C ASP A 174 7.13 21.62 1.72
N ASN A 175 7.52 22.55 2.57
CA ASN A 175 6.66 23.68 2.99
C ASN A 175 5.88 24.32 1.83
N GLU A 176 6.46 24.51 0.65
CA GLU A 176 5.84 25.23 -0.46
C GLU A 176 5.89 24.46 -1.80
N ASN A 177 6.80 23.52 -1.94
CA ASN A 177 7.09 22.90 -3.23
C ASN A 177 6.63 21.46 -3.31
N LYS A 178 6.02 21.10 -4.44
CA LYS A 178 5.78 19.70 -4.77
C LYS A 178 7.10 18.99 -5.05
N LEU A 179 7.43 17.99 -4.23
CA LEU A 179 8.64 17.20 -4.35
C LEU A 179 8.46 15.99 -5.24
N LEU A 180 7.32 15.31 -5.07
CA LEU A 180 7.09 14.00 -5.64
C LEU A 180 5.61 13.73 -5.85
N VAL A 181 5.32 12.96 -6.89
CA VAL A 181 4.03 12.33 -7.15
C VAL A 181 4.25 10.83 -7.30
N ALA A 182 3.50 10.03 -6.57
CA ALA A 182 3.34 8.61 -6.81
C ALA A 182 1.88 8.31 -7.18
N LEU A 183 1.68 7.52 -8.23
CA LEU A 183 0.37 7.16 -8.75
C LEU A 183 0.33 5.68 -9.07
N GLN A 184 -0.66 4.99 -8.52
CA GLN A 184 -1.04 3.63 -8.88
C GLN A 184 -2.47 3.65 -9.41
N GLU A 185 -2.64 3.17 -10.63
CA GLU A 185 -3.94 3.04 -11.27
C GLU A 185 -4.15 1.61 -11.71
N GLY A 186 -5.38 1.14 -11.62
CA GLY A 186 -5.76 -0.20 -12.06
C GLY A 186 -7.18 -0.25 -12.60
N VAL A 187 -7.41 -1.21 -13.47
CA VAL A 187 -8.73 -1.62 -13.96
C VAL A 187 -9.04 -2.97 -13.34
N LYS A 188 -10.25 -3.12 -12.83
CA LYS A 188 -10.73 -4.34 -12.21
C LYS A 188 -10.77 -5.49 -13.20
N LEU A 189 -10.27 -6.63 -12.78
CA LEU A 189 -10.47 -7.92 -13.41
C LEU A 189 -11.09 -8.86 -12.38
N ASN A 190 -12.00 -9.73 -12.83
CA ASN A 190 -12.54 -10.75 -11.94
C ASN A 190 -11.42 -11.67 -11.45
N LEU A 191 -11.40 -11.91 -10.14
CA LEU A 191 -10.44 -12.79 -9.52
C LEU A 191 -10.83 -14.25 -9.79
N ASN A 192 -10.16 -14.85 -10.77
CA ASN A 192 -10.34 -16.25 -11.18
C ASN A 192 -9.02 -16.81 -11.71
N ASN A 193 -8.93 -18.12 -11.87
CA ASN A 193 -7.70 -18.81 -12.32
C ASN A 193 -7.17 -18.27 -13.65
N LYS A 194 -8.06 -17.99 -14.63
CA LYS A 194 -7.67 -17.47 -15.95
C LYS A 194 -7.00 -16.11 -15.85
N ASN A 195 -7.60 -15.18 -15.12
CA ASN A 195 -7.06 -13.83 -14.96
C ASN A 195 -5.82 -13.79 -14.08
N LEU A 196 -5.73 -14.67 -13.05
CA LEU A 196 -4.52 -14.83 -12.25
C LEU A 196 -3.37 -15.35 -13.10
N LEU A 197 -3.59 -16.41 -13.87
CA LEU A 197 -2.58 -16.97 -14.78
C LEU A 197 -2.12 -15.92 -15.78
N LYS A 198 -3.06 -15.20 -16.41
CA LYS A 198 -2.74 -14.12 -17.33
C LYS A 198 -1.90 -13.03 -16.66
N SER A 199 -2.29 -12.56 -15.48
CA SER A 199 -1.57 -11.52 -14.73
C SER A 199 -0.16 -11.99 -14.37
N TYR A 200 -0.01 -13.23 -13.91
CA TYR A 200 1.29 -13.83 -13.62
C TYR A 200 2.18 -13.93 -14.87
N LEU A 201 1.67 -14.43 -16.00
CA LEU A 201 2.45 -14.58 -17.23
C LEU A 201 2.92 -13.23 -17.79
N PHE A 202 2.12 -12.17 -17.66
CA PHE A 202 2.54 -10.82 -18.04
C PHE A 202 3.50 -10.16 -17.05
N HIS A 203 3.52 -10.62 -15.78
CA HIS A 203 4.33 -10.04 -14.70
C HIS A 203 5.04 -11.10 -13.84
N PRO A 204 5.77 -12.08 -14.41
CA PRO A 204 6.23 -13.29 -13.71
C PRO A 204 7.19 -13.02 -12.56
N LEU A 205 7.94 -11.94 -12.61
CA LEU A 205 8.93 -11.55 -11.59
C LEU A 205 8.63 -10.15 -11.03
N MET A 206 7.36 -9.81 -10.89
CA MET A 206 6.95 -8.44 -10.53
C MET A 206 7.61 -7.97 -9.23
N SER A 207 7.56 -8.77 -8.17
CA SER A 207 8.13 -8.39 -6.86
C SER A 207 9.65 -8.15 -6.92
N PHE A 208 10.36 -8.99 -7.65
CA PHE A 208 11.81 -8.80 -7.88
C PHE A 208 12.09 -7.58 -8.76
N LYS A 209 11.27 -7.35 -9.80
CA LYS A 209 11.40 -6.16 -10.65
C LYS A 209 11.17 -4.88 -9.85
N ILE A 210 10.20 -4.87 -8.92
CA ILE A 210 9.90 -3.71 -8.08
C ILE A 210 11.10 -3.39 -7.19
N ILE A 211 11.62 -4.36 -6.44
CA ILE A 211 12.74 -4.11 -5.53
C ILE A 211 14.02 -3.71 -6.28
N PHE A 212 14.33 -4.40 -7.39
CA PHE A 212 15.45 -4.04 -8.26
C PHE A 212 15.28 -2.62 -8.82
N ALA A 213 14.09 -2.29 -9.33
CA ALA A 213 13.80 -0.98 -9.86
C ALA A 213 13.98 0.13 -8.81
N ILE A 214 13.51 -0.08 -7.57
CA ILE A 214 13.70 0.89 -6.49
C ILE A 214 15.19 1.16 -6.24
N HIS A 215 16.01 0.13 -6.17
CA HIS A 215 17.47 0.30 -5.96
C HIS A 215 18.16 0.92 -7.17
N PHE A 216 17.77 0.52 -8.40
CA PHE A 216 18.29 1.09 -9.63
C PHE A 216 17.95 2.58 -9.76
N GLU A 217 16.69 2.97 -9.47
CA GLU A 217 16.29 4.37 -9.49
C GLU A 217 16.95 5.18 -8.35
N ALA A 218 17.20 4.55 -7.20
CA ALA A 218 18.01 5.15 -6.13
C ALA A 218 19.45 5.40 -6.57
N PHE A 219 20.09 4.43 -7.22
CA PHE A 219 21.43 4.58 -7.82
C PHE A 219 21.44 5.70 -8.85
N ARG A 220 20.47 5.77 -9.76
CA ARG A 220 20.35 6.85 -10.75
C ARG A 220 20.23 8.25 -10.10
N LEU A 221 19.49 8.35 -9.00
CA LEU A 221 19.35 9.60 -8.23
C LEU A 221 20.69 9.98 -7.59
N TRP A 222 21.38 9.02 -7.02
CA TRP A 222 22.71 9.22 -6.44
C TRP A 222 23.73 9.66 -7.51
N ALA A 223 23.76 8.98 -8.65
CA ALA A 223 24.62 9.34 -9.79
C ALA A 223 24.32 10.75 -10.36
N LYS A 224 23.09 11.25 -10.20
CA LYS A 224 22.71 12.65 -10.52
C LYS A 224 23.17 13.65 -9.44
N GLY A 225 23.92 13.22 -8.41
CA GLY A 225 24.38 14.08 -7.33
C GLY A 225 23.30 14.45 -6.30
N THR A 226 22.24 13.63 -6.15
CA THR A 226 21.25 13.87 -5.10
C THR A 226 21.86 13.51 -3.74
N LYS A 227 21.77 14.44 -2.77
CA LYS A 227 22.31 14.26 -1.43
C LYS A 227 21.63 13.08 -0.73
N PHE A 228 22.43 12.21 -0.14
CA PHE A 228 21.96 11.11 0.70
C PHE A 228 21.67 11.60 2.12
N ILE A 229 20.47 11.37 2.60
CA ILE A 229 19.99 11.77 3.92
C ILE A 229 20.01 10.54 4.81
N LYS A 230 20.89 10.54 5.80
CA LYS A 230 20.96 9.46 6.78
C LYS A 230 19.70 9.45 7.64
N LYS A 231 19.16 8.28 7.86
CA LYS A 231 18.05 8.08 8.78
C LYS A 231 18.52 8.38 10.22
N LYS A 232 17.81 9.27 10.91
CA LYS A 232 18.18 9.71 12.26
C LYS A 232 17.68 8.78 13.37
N PHE A 233 16.51 8.12 13.18
CA PHE A 233 15.84 7.31 14.23
C PHE A 233 15.16 6.08 13.65
N LYS A 234 15.13 4.97 14.43
CA LYS A 234 14.20 3.88 14.20
C LYS A 234 12.82 4.33 14.66
N ILE A 235 11.81 4.11 13.85
CA ILE A 235 10.43 4.42 14.24
C ILE A 235 9.98 3.31 15.20
N ARG A 236 9.66 3.70 16.45
CA ARG A 236 9.14 2.79 17.46
C ARG A 236 7.63 2.55 17.32
N ASN A 237 6.92 3.50 16.73
CA ASN A 237 5.47 3.44 16.57
C ASN A 237 5.13 3.24 15.08
N ASN A 238 4.51 2.11 14.78
CA ASN A 238 4.21 1.71 13.39
C ASN A 238 2.86 2.25 12.90
N ILE A 239 2.14 3.01 13.73
CA ILE A 239 0.78 3.48 13.44
C ILE A 239 0.67 4.95 13.81
N SER A 240 0.01 5.73 12.96
CA SER A 240 -0.45 7.08 13.29
C SER A 240 -1.90 7.27 12.87
N ILE A 241 -2.60 8.02 13.71
CA ILE A 241 -3.97 8.43 13.50
C ILE A 241 -3.92 9.86 12.98
N GLU A 242 -4.62 10.09 11.90
CA GLU A 242 -4.66 11.38 11.23
C GLU A 242 -6.13 11.84 11.14
N ASN A 243 -6.36 13.10 11.45
CA ASN A 243 -7.70 13.73 11.41
C ASN A 243 -7.88 14.51 10.11
#